data_cc6563a2668a9ba11cd6a1c18d28c571
#
_entry.id   cc6563a2668a9ba11cd6a1c18d28c571
#
_cell.length_a   1.000
_cell.length_b   1.000
_cell.length_c   1.000
_cell.angle_alpha   90.00
_cell.angle_beta   90.00
_cell.angle_gamma   90.00
#
_symmetry.space_group_name_H-M   'P 1'
#
loop_
_entity.id
_entity.type
_entity.pdbx_description
1 polymer ?
#
loop_
_entity_poly.entity_id
_entity_poly.type
_entity_poly.pdbx_seq_one_letter_code
_entity_poly.pdbx_strand_id
1 'polypeptide(L)'
;LGIVDMKNVLAYGLCSLLAIFSLSASAQEEPSVTTELELGAIFTSGNTKNENIKYKVTVDWYQSEAWVYQFTSDGFRSSQDGISNAQRLYHTGSANYTINPDNYIQSRIAYENDKFSGFESQSDITINYGRNMLQSRSNMTLGLSAGVGVRRSETEFDTENVVIARLATNYNWNVSESANFIQDFSIEAGSDSSIYRSETGIQTDIRENLSLKFSVKVKHQTDVPINREKTDTETAITLVLNF
;
A
#
# COMPACT_ATOMS: atom_id res chain seq x y z
N LEU A 1 -29.68 -1.27 -9.33
CA LEU A 1 -28.47 -0.59 -8.80
C LEU A 1 -27.32 -0.99 -9.70
N GLY A 2 -26.75 0.03 -10.40
CA GLY A 2 -25.90 -0.19 -11.55
C GLY A 2 -24.56 -0.82 -11.18
N ILE A 3 -24.21 -1.86 -11.91
CA ILE A 3 -22.88 -2.44 -11.99
C ILE A 3 -22.00 -1.36 -12.63
N VAL A 4 -21.17 -0.68 -11.83
CA VAL A 4 -20.13 0.21 -12.36
C VAL A 4 -19.11 -0.67 -13.05
N ASP A 5 -19.09 -0.63 -14.37
CA ASP A 5 -18.20 -1.41 -15.21
C ASP A 5 -16.74 -1.01 -14.89
N MET A 6 -16.00 -1.94 -14.31
CA MET A 6 -14.61 -1.73 -13.83
C MET A 6 -13.63 -1.34 -14.96
N LYS A 7 -13.99 -1.59 -16.23
CA LYS A 7 -13.23 -1.09 -17.39
C LYS A 7 -13.20 0.43 -17.42
N ASN A 8 -14.28 1.07 -16.96
CA ASN A 8 -14.36 2.52 -16.90
C ASN A 8 -13.62 3.09 -15.67
N VAL A 9 -13.58 2.36 -14.55
CA VAL A 9 -12.85 2.81 -13.34
C VAL A 9 -11.34 2.77 -13.55
N LEU A 10 -10.82 1.75 -14.25
CA LEU A 10 -9.41 1.71 -14.64
C LEU A 10 -9.05 2.82 -15.65
N ALA A 11 -9.94 3.10 -16.61
CA ALA A 11 -9.72 4.14 -17.61
C ALA A 11 -9.77 5.56 -17.00
N TYR A 12 -10.70 5.81 -16.08
CA TYR A 12 -10.81 7.12 -15.42
C TYR A 12 -9.75 7.32 -14.34
N GLY A 13 -9.30 6.26 -13.65
CA GLY A 13 -8.19 6.31 -12.70
C GLY A 13 -6.86 6.62 -13.38
N LEU A 14 -6.61 6.04 -14.55
CA LEU A 14 -5.38 6.30 -15.31
C LEU A 14 -5.37 7.68 -15.97
N CYS A 15 -6.50 8.17 -16.47
CA CYS A 15 -6.60 9.50 -17.08
C CYS A 15 -6.52 10.65 -16.08
N SER A 16 -6.98 10.47 -14.83
CA SER A 16 -6.89 11.52 -13.81
C SER A 16 -5.46 11.66 -13.23
N LEU A 17 -4.62 10.63 -13.30
CA LEU A 17 -3.22 10.72 -12.88
C LEU A 17 -2.36 11.52 -13.86
N LEU A 18 -2.72 11.56 -15.15
CA LEU A 18 -1.96 12.27 -16.20
C LEU A 18 -2.19 13.78 -16.22
N ALA A 19 -3.22 14.30 -15.56
CA ALA A 19 -3.61 15.71 -15.61
C ALA A 19 -2.93 16.62 -14.56
N ILE A 20 -2.09 16.08 -13.65
CA ILE A 20 -1.50 16.84 -12.52
C ILE A 20 -0.10 17.42 -12.90
N PHE A 21 0.45 17.11 -14.08
CA PHE A 21 1.83 17.42 -14.44
C PHE A 21 2.06 18.76 -15.21
N SER A 22 1.31 19.81 -14.87
CA SER A 22 1.63 21.14 -15.42
C SER A 22 1.59 22.21 -14.34
N LEU A 23 2.63 22.32 -13.52
CA LEU A 23 2.87 23.50 -12.67
C LEU A 23 4.35 23.88 -12.70
N SER A 24 4.56 25.16 -12.94
CA SER A 24 5.74 25.87 -13.39
C SER A 24 6.90 25.93 -12.41
N ALA A 25 8.12 25.96 -12.98
CA ALA A 25 9.42 26.05 -12.36
C ALA A 25 9.68 27.39 -11.64
N SER A 26 10.24 27.33 -10.44
CA SER A 26 11.14 28.35 -9.92
C SER A 26 12.39 27.63 -9.40
N ALA A 27 13.55 28.23 -9.60
CA ALA A 27 14.88 27.65 -9.42
C ALA A 27 15.18 27.30 -7.96
N GLN A 28 14.85 26.09 -7.58
CA GLN A 28 15.30 25.28 -6.47
C GLN A 28 15.47 23.88 -7.07
N GLU A 29 16.31 23.01 -6.51
CA GLU A 29 16.53 21.66 -6.99
C GLU A 29 15.24 21.08 -7.58
N GLU A 30 15.28 20.66 -8.86
CA GLU A 30 14.06 20.30 -9.56
C GLU A 30 13.36 19.15 -8.83
N PRO A 31 12.06 19.29 -8.49
CA PRO A 31 11.32 18.23 -7.82
C PRO A 31 11.40 16.97 -8.67
N SER A 32 11.90 15.89 -8.10
CA SER A 32 11.95 14.60 -8.78
C SER A 32 10.74 13.76 -8.41
N VAL A 33 10.25 12.98 -9.37
CA VAL A 33 9.16 12.03 -9.16
C VAL A 33 9.65 10.66 -9.58
N THR A 34 9.45 9.68 -8.71
CA THR A 34 9.65 8.28 -9.05
C THR A 34 8.33 7.54 -9.00
N THR A 35 8.14 6.59 -9.88
CA THR A 35 6.92 5.79 -9.96
C THR A 35 7.26 4.32 -10.05
N GLU A 36 6.65 3.51 -9.18
CA GLU A 36 6.70 2.07 -9.23
C GLU A 36 5.30 1.53 -9.58
N LEU A 37 5.23 0.66 -10.58
CA LEU A 37 4.01 -0.03 -10.99
C LEU A 37 4.21 -1.54 -10.85
N GLU A 38 3.44 -2.17 -9.96
CA GLU A 38 3.35 -3.63 -9.84
C GLU A 38 2.08 -4.14 -10.54
N LEU A 39 2.23 -5.15 -11.37
CA LEU A 39 1.10 -5.83 -12.04
C LEU A 39 1.24 -7.33 -11.90
N GLY A 40 0.16 -8.00 -11.46
CA GLY A 40 0.07 -9.44 -11.37
C GLY A 40 -1.27 -9.94 -11.87
N ALA A 41 -1.27 -11.07 -12.59
CA ALA A 41 -2.48 -11.73 -13.03
C ALA A 41 -2.26 -13.24 -13.12
N ILE A 42 -3.25 -14.02 -12.67
CA ILE A 42 -3.28 -15.47 -12.81
C ILE A 42 -4.66 -15.85 -13.37
N PHE A 43 -4.65 -16.47 -14.54
CA PHE A 43 -5.85 -16.98 -15.20
C PHE A 43 -5.74 -18.48 -15.34
N THR A 44 -6.75 -19.21 -14.88
CA THR A 44 -6.87 -20.65 -15.13
C THR A 44 -8.17 -20.93 -15.86
N SER A 45 -8.16 -21.92 -16.73
CA SER A 45 -9.34 -22.36 -17.48
C SER A 45 -9.37 -23.89 -17.56
N GLY A 46 -10.57 -24.46 -17.65
CA GLY A 46 -10.79 -25.90 -17.69
C GLY A 46 -11.99 -26.27 -16.84
N ASN A 47 -11.85 -27.27 -15.97
CA ASN A 47 -12.91 -27.70 -15.05
C ASN A 47 -13.26 -26.61 -14.01
N THR A 48 -12.33 -25.69 -13.74
CA THR A 48 -12.51 -24.51 -12.88
C THR A 48 -11.91 -23.31 -13.59
N LYS A 49 -12.57 -22.15 -13.53
CA LYS A 49 -12.08 -20.88 -14.04
C LYS A 49 -11.76 -19.99 -12.88
N ASN A 50 -10.49 -19.65 -12.70
CA ASN A 50 -10.04 -18.68 -11.70
C ASN A 50 -9.38 -17.49 -12.39
N GLU A 51 -9.71 -16.29 -11.90
CA GLU A 51 -9.14 -15.04 -12.35
C GLU A 51 -8.69 -14.25 -11.12
N ASN A 52 -7.40 -13.99 -11.01
CA ASN A 52 -6.82 -13.15 -9.98
C ASN A 52 -6.07 -12.02 -10.65
N ILE A 53 -6.37 -10.80 -10.25
CA ILE A 53 -5.73 -9.59 -10.76
C ILE A 53 -5.27 -8.76 -9.57
N LYS A 54 -4.02 -8.31 -9.62
CA LYS A 54 -3.41 -7.43 -8.64
C LYS A 54 -2.72 -6.27 -9.35
N TYR A 55 -2.84 -5.07 -8.78
CA TYR A 55 -1.97 -3.95 -9.12
C TYR A 55 -1.53 -3.22 -7.85
N LYS A 56 -0.38 -2.56 -7.92
CA LYS A 56 0.05 -1.55 -6.94
C LYS A 56 0.78 -0.45 -7.71
N VAL A 57 0.43 0.78 -7.44
CA VAL A 57 1.11 1.97 -7.95
C VAL A 57 1.62 2.75 -6.76
N THR A 58 2.90 3.06 -6.74
CA THR A 58 3.52 3.96 -5.76
C THR A 58 4.13 5.13 -6.50
N VAL A 59 3.84 6.34 -6.06
CA VAL A 59 4.40 7.58 -6.58
C VAL A 59 5.07 8.31 -5.42
N ASP A 60 6.35 8.54 -5.52
CA ASP A 60 7.12 9.37 -4.61
C ASP A 60 7.46 10.69 -5.28
N TRP A 61 7.06 11.79 -4.66
CA TRP A 61 7.37 13.14 -5.09
C TRP A 61 8.32 13.79 -4.09
N TYR A 62 9.59 13.89 -4.48
CA TYR A 62 10.64 14.59 -3.75
C TYR A 62 10.55 16.09 -4.08
N GLN A 63 9.76 16.80 -3.31
CA GLN A 63 9.51 18.22 -3.53
C GLN A 63 10.70 19.09 -3.10
N SER A 64 11.44 18.66 -2.08
CA SER A 64 12.67 19.28 -1.59
C SER A 64 13.45 18.29 -0.73
N GLU A 65 14.66 18.65 -0.29
CA GLU A 65 15.42 17.84 0.69
C GLU A 65 14.65 17.57 1.99
N ALA A 66 13.73 18.47 2.37
CA ALA A 66 12.95 18.35 3.59
C ALA A 66 11.60 17.67 3.39
N TRP A 67 11.00 17.71 2.19
CA TRP A 67 9.65 17.22 1.95
C TRP A 67 9.57 16.14 0.89
N VAL A 68 9.04 14.99 1.28
CA VAL A 68 8.70 13.89 0.39
C VAL A 68 7.23 13.54 0.56
N TYR A 69 6.50 13.54 -0.53
CA TYR A 69 5.10 13.08 -0.58
C TYR A 69 5.07 11.71 -1.26
N GLN A 70 4.31 10.80 -0.68
CA GLN A 70 4.10 9.47 -1.26
C GLN A 70 2.61 9.20 -1.42
N PHE A 71 2.23 8.63 -2.54
CA PHE A 71 0.91 8.08 -2.78
C PHE A 71 1.03 6.62 -3.21
N THR A 72 0.24 5.75 -2.61
CA THR A 72 0.14 4.34 -3.01
C THR A 72 -1.32 3.96 -3.23
N SER A 73 -1.57 3.25 -4.32
CA SER A 73 -2.85 2.61 -4.62
C SER A 73 -2.61 1.14 -4.89
N ASP A 74 -3.22 0.28 -4.09
CA ASP A 74 -3.10 -1.18 -4.16
C ASP A 74 -4.49 -1.78 -4.36
N GLY A 75 -4.63 -2.64 -5.36
CA GLY A 75 -5.89 -3.30 -5.68
C GLY A 75 -5.71 -4.78 -5.95
N PHE A 76 -6.64 -5.57 -5.41
CA PHE A 76 -6.71 -7.01 -5.61
C PHE A 76 -8.14 -7.44 -5.90
N ARG A 77 -8.29 -8.34 -6.86
CA ARG A 77 -9.56 -9.01 -7.16
C ARG A 77 -9.30 -10.48 -7.45
N SER A 78 -10.15 -11.34 -6.87
CA SER A 78 -10.21 -12.76 -7.17
C SER A 78 -11.64 -13.16 -7.55
N SER A 79 -11.77 -14.05 -8.53
CA SER A 79 -13.05 -14.65 -8.88
C SER A 79 -12.86 -16.13 -9.24
N GLN A 80 -13.89 -16.92 -8.94
CA GLN A 80 -13.99 -18.33 -9.31
C GLN A 80 -15.28 -18.55 -10.06
N ASP A 81 -15.20 -19.16 -11.25
CA ASP A 81 -16.33 -19.41 -12.14
C ASP A 81 -17.21 -18.17 -12.40
N GLY A 82 -16.58 -16.99 -12.51
CA GLY A 82 -17.23 -15.70 -12.74
C GLY A 82 -17.83 -15.05 -11.48
N ILE A 83 -17.74 -15.71 -10.32
CA ILE A 83 -18.21 -15.17 -9.04
C ILE A 83 -17.01 -14.56 -8.29
N SER A 84 -17.10 -13.27 -7.97
CA SER A 84 -16.05 -12.60 -7.18
C SER A 84 -16.08 -13.12 -5.75
N ASN A 85 -14.94 -13.58 -5.25
CA ASN A 85 -14.74 -14.09 -3.90
C ASN A 85 -13.76 -13.25 -3.07
N ALA A 86 -13.03 -12.31 -3.69
CA ALA A 86 -12.25 -11.29 -3.02
C ALA A 86 -12.18 -10.02 -3.87
N GLN A 87 -12.29 -8.86 -3.24
CA GLN A 87 -12.08 -7.56 -3.88
C GLN A 87 -11.68 -6.53 -2.83
N ARG A 88 -10.47 -6.01 -2.94
CA ARG A 88 -9.91 -4.99 -2.04
C ARG A 88 -9.29 -3.87 -2.84
N LEU A 89 -9.52 -2.63 -2.36
CA LEU A 89 -8.83 -1.42 -2.78
C LEU A 89 -8.24 -0.76 -1.52
N TYR A 90 -6.96 -0.43 -1.55
CA TYR A 90 -6.26 0.23 -0.46
C TYR A 90 -5.45 1.40 -1.00
N HIS A 91 -5.70 2.58 -0.47
CA HIS A 91 -5.03 3.81 -0.85
C HIS A 91 -4.35 4.42 0.36
N THR A 92 -3.13 4.88 0.20
CA THR A 92 -2.43 5.66 1.22
C THR A 92 -1.82 6.91 0.62
N GLY A 93 -1.83 7.99 1.39
CA GLY A 93 -1.11 9.21 1.09
C GLY A 93 -0.29 9.62 2.31
N SER A 94 0.94 10.05 2.13
CA SER A 94 1.76 10.58 3.20
C SER A 94 2.55 11.81 2.80
N ALA A 95 2.79 12.69 3.78
CA ALA A 95 3.71 13.80 3.70
C ALA A 95 4.77 13.60 4.78
N ASN A 96 6.02 13.47 4.38
CA ASN A 96 7.18 13.23 5.25
C ASN A 96 8.01 14.49 5.30
N TYR A 97 8.23 15.02 6.51
CA TYR A 97 9.12 16.14 6.78
C TYR A 97 10.38 15.64 7.47
N THR A 98 11.53 15.80 6.82
CA THR A 98 12.85 15.43 7.33
C THR A 98 13.31 16.45 8.35
N ILE A 99 13.46 16.05 9.62
CA ILE A 99 14.00 16.88 10.70
C ILE A 99 15.54 16.92 10.61
N ASN A 100 16.13 15.76 10.37
CA ASN A 100 17.57 15.56 10.18
C ASN A 100 17.76 14.21 9.43
N PRO A 101 18.97 13.83 9.02
CA PRO A 101 19.16 12.60 8.22
C PRO A 101 18.55 11.34 8.80
N ASP A 102 18.45 11.24 10.13
CA ASP A 102 17.90 10.04 10.79
C ASP A 102 16.42 10.12 11.09
N ASN A 103 15.83 11.32 11.24
CA ASN A 103 14.51 11.47 11.85
C ASN A 103 13.56 12.30 10.99
N TYR A 104 12.29 11.91 10.98
CA TYR A 104 11.24 12.59 10.23
C TYR A 104 9.90 12.60 10.98
N ILE A 105 9.03 13.52 10.59
CA ILE A 105 7.61 13.51 10.95
C ILE A 105 6.82 13.13 9.70
N GLN A 106 5.86 12.24 9.86
CA GLN A 106 4.98 11.80 8.79
C GLN A 106 3.52 12.09 9.16
N SER A 107 2.82 12.82 8.31
CA SER A 107 1.36 12.83 8.26
C SER A 107 0.90 11.79 7.24
N ARG A 108 -0.01 10.89 7.62
CA ARG A 108 -0.49 9.81 6.75
C ARG A 108 -2.00 9.73 6.79
N ILE A 109 -2.59 9.48 5.64
CA ILE A 109 -3.99 9.10 5.47
C ILE A 109 -4.03 7.72 4.81
N ALA A 110 -5.04 6.92 5.14
CA ALA A 110 -5.32 5.67 4.45
C ALA A 110 -6.82 5.50 4.26
N TYR A 111 -7.18 4.78 3.21
CA TYR A 111 -8.54 4.38 2.89
C TYR A 111 -8.53 2.96 2.36
N GLU A 112 -9.34 2.10 2.93
CA GLU A 112 -9.53 0.71 2.50
C GLU A 112 -11.02 0.46 2.23
N ASN A 113 -11.30 -0.12 1.07
CA ASN A 113 -12.59 -0.71 0.75
C ASN A 113 -12.37 -2.17 0.41
N ASP A 114 -12.84 -3.05 1.28
CA ASP A 114 -12.74 -4.49 1.13
C ASP A 114 -14.13 -5.11 1.28
N LYS A 115 -14.71 -5.51 0.15
CA LYS A 115 -16.10 -6.01 0.09
C LYS A 115 -16.32 -7.31 0.86
N PHE A 116 -15.26 -7.99 1.26
CA PHE A 116 -15.35 -9.29 1.93
C PHE A 116 -14.93 -9.24 3.40
N SER A 117 -14.37 -8.13 3.86
CA SER A 117 -14.00 -7.92 5.27
C SER A 117 -15.19 -7.72 6.22
N GLY A 118 -16.36 -7.37 5.66
CA GLY A 118 -17.54 -7.01 6.45
C GLY A 118 -17.62 -5.52 6.78
N PHE A 119 -16.61 -4.74 6.42
CA PHE A 119 -16.64 -3.27 6.47
C PHE A 119 -16.93 -2.72 5.05
N GLU A 120 -17.76 -1.70 4.97
CA GLU A 120 -17.93 -0.95 3.72
C GLU A 120 -16.68 -0.15 3.40
N SER A 121 -16.12 0.49 4.45
CA SER A 121 -14.84 1.18 4.37
C SER A 121 -14.17 1.32 5.73
N GLN A 122 -12.83 1.41 5.69
CA GLN A 122 -12.03 1.82 6.83
C GLN A 122 -11.08 2.93 6.38
N SER A 123 -11.03 4.02 7.13
CA SER A 123 -10.11 5.13 6.85
C SER A 123 -9.41 5.56 8.13
N ASP A 124 -8.16 5.97 8.02
CA ASP A 124 -7.39 6.50 9.11
C ASP A 124 -6.60 7.76 8.71
N ILE A 125 -6.36 8.60 9.69
CA ILE A 125 -5.39 9.70 9.63
C ILE A 125 -4.48 9.61 10.84
N THR A 126 -3.16 9.64 10.63
CA THR A 126 -2.18 9.51 11.69
C THR A 126 -1.06 10.54 11.54
N ILE A 127 -0.48 10.97 12.68
CA ILE A 127 0.78 11.70 12.73
C ILE A 127 1.78 10.82 13.44
N ASN A 128 2.94 10.59 12.79
CA ASN A 128 3.94 9.65 13.23
C ASN A 128 5.31 10.36 13.34
N TYR A 129 6.08 9.98 14.33
CA TYR A 129 7.50 10.25 14.37
C TYR A 129 8.22 9.02 13.85
N GLY A 130 9.15 9.21 12.92
CA GLY A 130 9.90 8.14 12.31
C GLY A 130 11.41 8.33 12.44
N ARG A 131 12.13 7.20 12.43
CA ARG A 131 13.57 7.13 12.43
C ARG A 131 14.10 6.13 11.43
N ASN A 132 15.06 6.58 10.62
CA ASN A 132 15.85 5.75 9.73
C ASN A 132 17.04 5.19 10.48
N MET A 133 17.19 3.88 10.45
CA MET A 133 18.26 3.13 11.10
C MET A 133 19.09 2.42 10.04
N LEU A 134 20.23 1.87 10.43
CA LEU A 134 21.16 1.13 9.55
C LEU A 134 21.77 1.97 8.42
N GLN A 135 21.75 3.29 8.50
CA GLN A 135 22.28 4.18 7.45
C GLN A 135 23.79 3.97 7.18
N SER A 136 24.53 3.39 8.13
CA SER A 136 25.94 2.98 7.92
C SER A 136 26.06 1.72 7.06
N ARG A 137 24.97 1.03 6.73
CA ARG A 137 24.95 -0.15 5.90
C ARG A 137 24.50 0.21 4.48
N SER A 138 25.36 0.01 3.50
CA SER A 138 25.05 0.35 2.10
C SER A 138 24.00 -0.58 1.45
N ASN A 139 23.80 -1.77 2.03
CA ASN A 139 22.91 -2.79 1.48
C ASN A 139 21.63 -3.04 2.30
N MET A 140 21.37 -2.24 3.33
CA MET A 140 20.19 -2.40 4.19
C MET A 140 19.64 -1.04 4.60
N THR A 141 18.32 -0.94 4.66
CA THR A 141 17.62 0.19 5.28
C THR A 141 16.57 -0.33 6.25
N LEU A 142 16.38 0.35 7.35
CA LEU A 142 15.35 0.06 8.33
C LEU A 142 14.72 1.37 8.79
N GLY A 143 13.48 1.58 8.47
CA GLY A 143 12.64 2.66 8.98
C GLY A 143 11.75 2.15 10.10
N LEU A 144 11.68 2.88 11.20
CA LEU A 144 10.74 2.65 12.30
C LEU A 144 9.90 3.91 12.49
N SER A 145 8.62 3.78 12.70
CA SER A 145 7.75 4.91 13.02
C SER A 145 6.71 4.55 14.07
N ALA A 146 6.38 5.54 14.91
CA ALA A 146 5.35 5.44 15.93
C ALA A 146 4.50 6.70 15.93
N GLY A 147 3.21 6.59 16.13
CA GLY A 147 2.32 7.72 16.11
C GLY A 147 0.93 7.43 16.65
N VAL A 148 0.09 8.44 16.54
CA VAL A 148 -1.31 8.40 16.97
C VAL A 148 -2.20 9.01 15.90
N GLY A 149 -3.46 8.64 15.93
CA GLY A 149 -4.44 9.13 14.98
C GLY A 149 -5.86 8.72 15.31
N VAL A 150 -6.71 8.81 14.32
CA VAL A 150 -8.12 8.39 14.38
C VAL A 150 -8.41 7.46 13.21
N ARG A 151 -9.16 6.40 13.48
CA ARG A 151 -9.72 5.50 12.48
C ARG A 151 -11.23 5.61 12.50
N ARG A 152 -11.80 5.66 11.30
CA ARG A 152 -13.23 5.53 11.04
C ARG A 152 -13.48 4.22 10.33
N SER A 153 -14.34 3.39 10.91
CA SER A 153 -14.79 2.12 10.36
C SER A 153 -16.29 2.20 10.07
N GLU A 154 -16.68 1.91 8.85
CA GLU A 154 -18.08 1.91 8.39
C GLU A 154 -18.50 0.49 8.06
N THR A 155 -19.62 0.06 8.64
CA THR A 155 -20.33 -1.17 8.30
C THR A 155 -21.69 -0.81 7.71
N GLU A 156 -22.46 -1.78 7.22
CA GLU A 156 -23.82 -1.57 6.72
C GLU A 156 -24.75 -0.93 7.76
N PHE A 157 -24.49 -1.13 9.07
CA PHE A 157 -25.41 -0.76 10.16
C PHE A 157 -24.86 0.32 11.08
N ASP A 158 -23.54 0.54 11.09
CA ASP A 158 -22.91 1.44 12.08
C ASP A 158 -21.62 2.09 11.53
N THR A 159 -21.28 3.23 12.13
CA THR A 159 -20.05 3.97 11.88
C THR A 159 -19.35 4.25 13.19
N GLU A 160 -18.14 3.77 13.35
CA GLU A 160 -17.33 3.93 14.55
C GLU A 160 -16.10 4.80 14.28
N ASN A 161 -15.80 5.72 15.22
CA ASN A 161 -14.58 6.53 15.20
C ASN A 161 -13.77 6.25 16.46
N VAL A 162 -12.52 5.85 16.28
CA VAL A 162 -11.67 5.40 17.38
C VAL A 162 -10.29 6.04 17.28
N VAL A 163 -9.76 6.44 18.44
CA VAL A 163 -8.35 6.85 18.54
C VAL A 163 -7.47 5.62 18.42
N ILE A 164 -6.44 5.71 17.58
CA ILE A 164 -5.50 4.61 17.35
C ILE A 164 -4.07 5.04 17.68
N ALA A 165 -3.28 4.07 18.16
CA ALA A 165 -1.83 4.14 18.15
C ALA A 165 -1.31 3.34 16.95
N ARG A 166 -0.34 3.89 16.23
CA ARG A 166 0.29 3.23 15.08
C ARG A 166 1.76 3.00 15.31
N LEU A 167 2.23 1.78 15.00
CA LEU A 167 3.63 1.41 14.87
C LEU A 167 3.85 0.86 13.47
N ALA A 168 4.95 1.21 12.83
CA ALA A 168 5.31 0.63 11.55
C ALA A 168 6.82 0.49 11.38
N THR A 169 7.21 -0.50 10.58
CA THR A 169 8.58 -0.74 10.17
C THR A 169 8.63 -1.06 8.69
N ASN A 170 9.66 -0.56 8.02
CA ASN A 170 9.99 -0.83 6.63
C ASN A 170 11.44 -1.29 6.59
N TYR A 171 11.68 -2.51 6.18
CA TYR A 171 13.00 -3.09 6.06
C TYR A 171 13.28 -3.52 4.63
N ASN A 172 14.39 -3.03 4.08
CA ASN A 172 14.88 -3.42 2.76
C ASN A 172 16.30 -3.93 2.89
N TRP A 173 16.58 -5.05 2.22
CA TRP A 173 17.90 -5.64 2.20
C TRP A 173 18.26 -6.09 0.78
N ASN A 174 19.25 -5.43 0.17
CA ASN A 174 19.86 -5.87 -1.07
C ASN A 174 20.67 -7.13 -0.77
N VAL A 175 20.05 -8.30 -1.00
CA VAL A 175 20.65 -9.63 -0.76
C VAL A 175 21.80 -9.87 -1.74
N SER A 176 21.66 -9.38 -2.96
CA SER A 176 22.66 -9.38 -4.02
C SER A 176 22.52 -8.13 -4.88
N GLU A 177 23.35 -8.00 -5.94
CA GLU A 177 23.26 -6.89 -6.91
C GLU A 177 21.93 -6.86 -7.68
N SER A 178 21.22 -7.98 -7.76
CA SER A 178 19.98 -8.12 -8.51
C SER A 178 18.80 -8.62 -7.69
N ALA A 179 18.97 -8.82 -6.37
CA ALA A 179 17.89 -9.35 -5.52
C ALA A 179 17.75 -8.52 -4.24
N ASN A 180 16.51 -8.13 -3.95
CA ASN A 180 16.13 -7.33 -2.80
C ASN A 180 15.06 -8.06 -1.97
N PHE A 181 15.28 -8.14 -0.65
CA PHE A 181 14.30 -8.59 0.33
C PHE A 181 13.59 -7.39 0.94
N ILE A 182 12.27 -7.45 1.01
CA ILE A 182 11.39 -6.39 1.51
C ILE A 182 10.55 -6.97 2.64
N GLN A 183 10.50 -6.25 3.76
CA GLN A 183 9.60 -6.55 4.87
C GLN A 183 8.96 -5.27 5.38
N ASP A 184 7.67 -5.14 5.16
CA ASP A 184 6.84 -4.10 5.74
C ASP A 184 5.96 -4.69 6.84
N PHE A 185 5.84 -3.99 7.94
CA PHE A 185 4.97 -4.38 9.03
C PHE A 185 4.33 -3.16 9.66
N SER A 186 3.04 -3.23 10.02
CA SER A 186 2.37 -2.18 10.78
C SER A 186 1.32 -2.76 11.75
N ILE A 187 1.13 -2.02 12.84
CA ILE A 187 0.07 -2.24 13.82
C ILE A 187 -0.67 -0.92 13.98
N GLU A 188 -1.98 -0.98 13.88
CA GLU A 188 -2.89 0.13 14.20
C GLU A 188 -3.80 -0.34 15.33
N ALA A 189 -3.44 -0.01 16.58
CA ALA A 189 -4.14 -0.45 17.79
C ALA A 189 -5.20 0.58 18.18
N GLY A 190 -6.45 0.17 18.19
CA GLY A 190 -7.60 0.94 18.67
C GLY A 190 -8.33 0.21 19.81
N SER A 191 -9.25 0.88 20.47
CA SER A 191 -10.07 0.29 21.53
C SER A 191 -11.13 -0.68 21.01
N ASP A 192 -11.55 -0.52 19.74
CA ASP A 192 -12.49 -1.37 19.01
C ASP A 192 -11.81 -2.64 18.51
N SER A 193 -10.75 -2.44 17.73
CA SER A 193 -9.96 -3.53 17.16
C SER A 193 -8.54 -3.06 16.86
N SER A 194 -7.62 -4.02 16.73
CA SER A 194 -6.27 -3.80 16.24
C SER A 194 -6.09 -4.43 14.87
N ILE A 195 -5.47 -3.69 13.95
CA ILE A 195 -5.17 -4.16 12.60
C ILE A 195 -3.67 -4.34 12.46
N TYR A 196 -3.26 -5.55 12.11
CA TYR A 196 -1.87 -5.93 11.82
C TYR A 196 -1.75 -6.13 10.32
N ARG A 197 -0.75 -5.50 9.70
CA ARG A 197 -0.42 -5.72 8.29
C ARG A 197 1.03 -6.11 8.17
N SER A 198 1.30 -7.12 7.39
CA SER A 198 2.66 -7.56 7.04
C SER A 198 2.73 -7.81 5.54
N GLU A 199 3.77 -7.31 4.89
CA GLU A 199 4.15 -7.69 3.53
C GLU A 199 5.59 -8.15 3.56
N THR A 200 5.82 -9.41 3.13
CA THR A 200 7.15 -10.00 2.95
C THR A 200 7.33 -10.26 1.47
N GLY A 201 8.42 -9.79 0.89
CA GLY A 201 8.68 -9.94 -0.54
C GLY A 201 10.15 -10.20 -0.87
N ILE A 202 10.36 -10.87 -1.99
CA ILE A 202 11.65 -10.96 -2.68
C ILE A 202 11.43 -10.44 -4.08
N GLN A 203 12.22 -9.46 -4.47
CA GLN A 203 12.23 -8.87 -5.80
C GLN A 203 13.55 -9.16 -6.47
N THR A 204 13.50 -9.56 -7.74
CA THR A 204 14.70 -9.85 -8.55
C THR A 204 14.64 -9.09 -9.86
N ASP A 205 15.70 -8.38 -10.19
CA ASP A 205 15.79 -7.60 -11.40
C ASP A 205 15.94 -8.50 -12.64
N ILE A 206 15.11 -8.25 -13.64
CA ILE A 206 15.18 -8.86 -14.97
C ILE A 206 15.94 -7.95 -15.92
N ARG A 207 15.71 -6.65 -15.79
CA ARG A 207 16.36 -5.56 -16.51
C ARG A 207 16.42 -4.32 -15.62
N GLU A 208 17.08 -3.27 -16.08
CA GLU A 208 17.30 -2.02 -15.35
C GLU A 208 16.01 -1.43 -14.70
N ASN A 209 14.89 -1.49 -15.41
CA ASN A 209 13.61 -0.93 -14.95
C ASN A 209 12.49 -1.97 -14.79
N LEU A 210 12.83 -3.27 -14.88
CA LEU A 210 11.86 -4.36 -14.81
C LEU A 210 12.33 -5.43 -13.84
N SER A 211 11.53 -5.74 -12.84
CA SER A 211 11.79 -6.77 -11.85
C SER A 211 10.63 -7.76 -11.75
N LEU A 212 10.90 -8.93 -11.22
CA LEU A 212 9.92 -9.91 -10.78
C LEU A 212 9.87 -9.91 -9.25
N LYS A 213 8.69 -9.76 -8.67
CA LYS A 213 8.48 -9.78 -7.22
C LYS A 213 7.57 -10.94 -6.83
N PHE A 214 8.01 -11.74 -5.86
CA PHE A 214 7.17 -12.67 -5.12
C PHE A 214 6.84 -12.03 -3.77
N SER A 215 5.57 -11.97 -3.38
CA SER A 215 5.15 -11.38 -2.11
C SER A 215 4.06 -12.18 -1.41
N VAL A 216 4.10 -12.12 -0.08
CA VAL A 216 3.04 -12.60 0.81
C VAL A 216 2.59 -11.43 1.68
N LYS A 217 1.33 -11.07 1.59
CA LYS A 217 0.67 -10.09 2.46
C LYS A 217 -0.23 -10.81 3.44
N VAL A 218 -0.18 -10.40 4.70
CA VAL A 218 -1.09 -10.85 5.76
C VAL A 218 -1.72 -9.63 6.41
N LYS A 219 -3.05 -9.62 6.47
CA LYS A 219 -3.83 -8.68 7.27
C LYS A 219 -4.55 -9.47 8.37
N HIS A 220 -4.32 -9.10 9.61
CA HIS A 220 -5.06 -9.65 10.75
C HIS A 220 -5.78 -8.54 11.49
N GLN A 221 -7.06 -8.71 11.75
CA GLN A 221 -7.89 -7.79 12.52
C GLN A 221 -8.49 -8.51 13.72
N THR A 222 -8.26 -7.98 14.93
CA THR A 222 -8.63 -8.67 16.18
C THR A 222 -10.12 -8.78 16.38
N ASP A 223 -10.87 -7.81 15.85
CA ASP A 223 -12.34 -7.83 15.87
C ASP A 223 -12.89 -7.52 14.47
N VAL A 224 -13.82 -8.35 14.02
CA VAL A 224 -14.44 -8.26 12.68
C VAL A 224 -15.93 -8.56 12.80
N PRO A 225 -16.78 -8.09 11.86
CA PRO A 225 -18.19 -8.43 11.82
C PRO A 225 -18.46 -9.94 11.82
N ILE A 226 -19.65 -10.32 12.31
CA ILE A 226 -20.06 -11.73 12.43
C ILE A 226 -19.93 -12.45 11.08
N ASN A 227 -19.43 -13.69 11.12
CA ASN A 227 -19.18 -14.54 9.94
C ASN A 227 -18.09 -14.02 9.00
N ARG A 228 -17.11 -13.27 9.50
CA ARG A 228 -15.91 -12.87 8.77
C ARG A 228 -14.66 -13.47 9.38
N GLU A 229 -13.71 -13.78 8.53
CA GLU A 229 -12.39 -14.24 8.95
C GLU A 229 -11.57 -13.06 9.50
N LYS A 230 -10.78 -13.32 10.54
CA LYS A 230 -9.91 -12.32 11.16
C LYS A 230 -8.59 -12.14 10.42
N THR A 231 -8.24 -13.07 9.56
CA THR A 231 -6.94 -13.10 8.89
C THR A 231 -7.11 -13.35 7.41
N ASP A 232 -6.65 -12.42 6.61
CA ASP A 232 -6.56 -12.51 5.16
C ASP A 232 -5.10 -12.69 4.75
N THR A 233 -4.85 -13.61 3.83
CA THR A 233 -3.53 -13.85 3.27
C THR A 233 -3.60 -13.75 1.74
N GLU A 234 -2.74 -12.93 1.17
CA GLU A 234 -2.59 -12.72 -0.27
C GLU A 234 -1.17 -13.11 -0.68
N THR A 235 -1.05 -14.07 -1.59
CA THR A 235 0.23 -14.44 -2.22
C THR A 235 0.21 -14.02 -3.67
N ALA A 236 1.24 -13.33 -4.13
CA ALA A 236 1.30 -12.81 -5.47
C ALA A 236 2.69 -12.94 -6.10
N ILE A 237 2.68 -13.10 -7.43
CA ILE A 237 3.84 -12.89 -8.30
C ILE A 237 3.48 -11.71 -9.20
N THR A 238 4.30 -10.67 -9.18
CA THR A 238 4.07 -9.43 -9.92
C THR A 238 5.29 -9.05 -10.75
N LEU A 239 5.04 -8.41 -11.89
CA LEU A 239 6.05 -7.64 -12.60
C LEU A 239 6.06 -6.23 -12.01
N VAL A 240 7.25 -5.72 -11.74
CA VAL A 240 7.50 -4.39 -11.18
C VAL A 240 8.22 -3.56 -12.22
N LEU A 241 7.65 -2.39 -12.54
CA LEU A 241 8.19 -1.41 -13.47
C LEU A 241 8.52 -0.13 -12.70
N ASN A 242 9.74 0.38 -12.86
CA ASN A 242 10.22 1.62 -12.26
C ASN A 242 10.42 2.70 -13.34
N PHE A 243 9.98 3.94 -13.04
CA PHE A 243 10.04 5.11 -13.94
C PHE A 243 10.61 6.32 -13.21
#